data_187c00979f51da0ed30187f3e324e81f
#
_entry.id   187c00979f51da0ed30187f3e324e81f
#
_cell.length_a   1.000
_cell.length_b   1.000
_cell.length_c   1.000
_cell.angle_alpha   90.00
_cell.angle_beta   90.00
_cell.angle_gamma   90.00
#
_symmetry.space_group_name_H-M   'P 1'
#
loop_
_entity.id
_entity.type
_entity.pdbx_description
1 polymer ?
#
loop_
_entity_poly.entity_id
_entity_poly.type
_entity_poly.pdbx_seq_one_letter_code
_entity_poly.pdbx_strand_id
1 'polypeptide(L)'
;VFLLDFKKEELKLKPTYFSKDSCYLPPLRYPAICTPKVSMAKSEKGPYFIHGGKTPNNELSDKLYIMSLISKNSKKFTFRCTEKELVGEVPEARYGHTINVVHSQGKSIIVIVGGRSYKAPGERTTENWNSVVDCMPYIFLVDPEFGCCTSHAFQELMGGFSFHLSLARNDTIYIIGGHSVESNMRPPNLYRIKVDLXLGSPAVNCSVLPGGISVSSAIMTQTGDQEFVIVGGYHSDNQKRMVCNTINLEDNKIEIVEREAPEWTPDIKHCKIWFGSDMGNGAILFGIPGDNRQLISDANYFYLLRCREESDQDPEQMAQVCSQSSTEDAGESTPF
;
A
#
# COMPACT_ATOMS: atom_id res chain seq x y z
N VAL A 1 13.24 -10.65 -1.20
CA VAL A 1 13.34 -9.19 -1.07
C VAL A 1 14.54 -8.71 -1.89
N PHE A 2 14.35 -7.66 -2.66
CA PHE A 2 15.39 -7.10 -3.50
C PHE A 2 15.47 -5.60 -3.25
N LEU A 3 16.65 -5.06 -3.44
CA LEU A 3 16.86 -3.63 -3.45
C LEU A 3 16.79 -3.12 -4.89
N LEU A 4 15.94 -2.13 -5.11
CA LEU A 4 15.93 -1.41 -6.38
C LEU A 4 16.90 -0.24 -6.27
N ASP A 5 17.96 -0.29 -7.06
CA ASP A 5 18.95 0.79 -7.11
C ASP A 5 18.79 1.51 -8.43
N PHE A 6 18.39 2.78 -8.35
CA PHE A 6 18.14 3.61 -9.52
C PHE A 6 19.21 4.70 -9.58
N LYS A 7 20.16 4.53 -10.50
CA LYS A 7 21.24 5.51 -10.71
C LYS A 7 21.48 5.68 -12.19
N LYS A 8 21.65 6.93 -12.60
CA LYS A 8 22.05 7.26 -13.98
C LYS A 8 21.15 6.60 -15.03
N GLU A 9 19.85 6.66 -14.82
CA GLU A 9 18.85 6.13 -15.74
C GLU A 9 18.90 4.61 -15.92
N GLU A 10 19.58 3.92 -15.02
CA GLU A 10 19.57 2.46 -14.98
C GLU A 10 18.86 1.97 -13.72
N LEU A 11 18.03 0.97 -13.88
CA LEU A 11 17.38 0.29 -12.75
C LEU A 11 18.06 -1.05 -12.53
N LYS A 12 18.63 -1.23 -11.36
CA LYS A 12 19.28 -2.49 -11.00
C LYS A 12 18.58 -3.15 -9.84
N LEU A 13 18.32 -4.44 -9.98
CA LEU A 13 17.85 -5.28 -8.89
C LEU A 13 19.06 -5.88 -8.19
N LYS A 14 19.19 -5.59 -6.92
CA LYS A 14 20.26 -6.14 -6.10
C LYS A 14 19.67 -7.07 -5.06
N PRO A 15 20.26 -8.25 -4.86
CA PRO A 15 19.76 -9.14 -3.81
C PRO A 15 19.99 -8.54 -2.43
N THR A 16 19.11 -8.87 -1.51
CA THR A 16 19.30 -8.58 -0.09
C THR A 16 19.57 -9.87 0.65
N TYR A 17 20.08 -9.73 1.85
CA TYR A 17 20.46 -10.87 2.68
C TYR A 17 19.68 -10.84 3.98
N PHE A 18 19.41 -12.00 4.53
CA PHE A 18 18.75 -12.11 5.82
C PHE A 18 19.74 -12.66 6.84
N SER A 19 19.67 -12.13 8.07
CA SER A 19 20.48 -12.65 9.17
C SER A 19 20.08 -14.09 9.48
N LYS A 20 21.02 -14.83 10.10
CA LYS A 20 20.82 -16.26 10.37
C LYS A 20 19.66 -16.54 11.32
N ASP A 21 19.30 -15.58 12.15
CA ASP A 21 18.21 -15.71 13.11
C ASP A 21 16.86 -15.27 12.54
N SER A 22 16.80 -14.97 11.24
CA SER A 22 15.56 -14.56 10.61
C SER A 22 14.63 -15.73 10.36
N CYS A 23 13.31 -15.46 10.45
CA CYS A 23 12.31 -16.40 9.97
C CYS A 23 12.23 -16.34 8.45
N TYR A 24 11.55 -17.32 7.86
CA TYR A 24 11.29 -17.32 6.43
C TYR A 24 10.15 -16.35 6.11
N LEU A 25 10.40 -15.42 5.19
CA LEU A 25 9.38 -14.52 4.67
C LEU A 25 8.93 -15.08 3.31
N PRO A 26 7.71 -15.62 3.22
CA PRO A 26 7.27 -16.21 1.95
C PRO A 26 7.02 -15.13 0.90
N PRO A 27 7.03 -15.48 -0.39
CA PRO A 27 6.56 -14.56 -1.42
C PRO A 27 5.07 -14.27 -1.18
N LEU A 28 4.72 -12.99 -1.22
CA LEU A 28 3.33 -12.56 -0.95
C LEU A 28 2.91 -11.55 -2.01
N ARG A 29 1.70 -11.74 -2.57
CA ARG A 29 1.06 -10.75 -3.41
C ARG A 29 0.05 -9.96 -2.58
N TYR A 30 0.04 -8.65 -2.76
CA TYR A 30 -0.90 -7.74 -2.11
C TYR A 30 -0.88 -7.81 -0.58
N PRO A 31 0.29 -7.95 0.03
CA PRO A 31 0.36 -7.76 1.48
C PRO A 31 0.19 -6.27 1.79
N ALA A 32 -0.15 -5.96 3.02
CA ALA A 32 -0.10 -4.59 3.48
C ALA A 32 1.27 -4.35 4.13
N ILE A 33 1.90 -3.24 3.77
CA ILE A 33 3.25 -2.92 4.25
C ILE A 33 3.27 -1.48 4.74
N CYS A 34 3.89 -1.25 5.89
CA CYS A 34 4.14 0.12 6.35
C CYS A 34 5.44 0.21 7.14
N THR A 35 5.99 1.43 7.16
CA THR A 35 7.07 1.80 8.06
C THR A 35 6.58 2.88 8.99
N PRO A 36 6.94 2.84 10.28
CA PRO A 36 6.66 3.97 11.15
C PRO A 36 7.38 5.19 10.61
N LYS A 37 6.69 6.32 10.55
CA LYS A 37 7.33 7.56 10.15
C LYS A 37 8.26 8.00 11.27
N VAL A 38 9.53 7.76 11.10
CA VAL A 38 10.53 8.36 11.97
C VAL A 38 10.84 9.73 11.41
N SER A 39 10.93 10.71 12.28
CA SER A 39 11.30 12.07 11.92
C SER A 39 12.46 12.07 10.91
N MET A 40 12.32 12.88 9.88
CA MET A 40 13.28 12.95 8.76
C MET A 40 14.71 13.27 9.19
N ALA A 41 14.91 13.63 10.46
CA ALA A 41 16.22 14.03 10.98
C ALA A 41 17.12 12.86 11.38
N LYS A 42 16.61 11.62 11.38
CA LYS A 42 17.44 10.47 11.78
C LYS A 42 17.39 9.40 10.69
N SER A 43 18.57 8.99 10.28
CA SER A 43 18.79 8.03 9.21
C SER A 43 18.39 6.58 9.56
N GLU A 44 17.79 6.37 10.71
CA GLU A 44 17.34 5.04 11.10
C GLU A 44 15.99 4.75 10.44
N LYS A 45 16.04 3.92 9.43
CA LYS A 45 14.82 3.39 8.82
C LYS A 45 14.26 2.34 9.75
N GLY A 46 13.20 2.71 10.45
CA GLY A 46 12.52 1.81 11.38
C GLY A 46 12.03 0.55 10.72
N PRO A 47 11.50 -0.39 11.50
CA PRO A 47 11.11 -1.68 10.93
C PRO A 47 9.97 -1.53 9.93
N TYR A 48 9.99 -2.39 8.92
CA TYR A 48 8.86 -2.57 8.03
C TYR A 48 7.93 -3.59 8.68
N PHE A 49 6.64 -3.27 8.70
CA PHE A 49 5.61 -4.22 9.10
C PHE A 49 4.92 -4.75 7.85
N ILE A 50 4.80 -6.06 7.74
CA ILE A 50 4.24 -6.75 6.58
C ILE A 50 3.14 -7.68 7.09
N HIS A 51 1.91 -7.48 6.61
CA HIS A 51 0.78 -8.27 7.07
C HIS A 51 -0.04 -8.78 5.91
N GLY A 52 -0.44 -10.05 5.99
CA GLY A 52 -1.39 -10.62 5.05
C GLY A 52 -0.79 -10.89 3.69
N GLY A 53 -1.66 -10.91 2.69
CA GLY A 53 -1.27 -11.18 1.32
C GLY A 53 -1.56 -12.60 0.88
N LYS A 54 -1.33 -12.86 -0.41
CA LYS A 54 -1.54 -14.17 -1.04
C LYS A 54 -0.22 -14.86 -1.31
N THR A 55 -0.13 -16.13 -0.94
CA THR A 55 1.01 -16.98 -1.32
C THR A 55 0.90 -17.40 -2.78
N PRO A 56 1.98 -17.95 -3.37
CA PRO A 56 1.90 -18.50 -4.73
C PRO A 56 0.83 -19.58 -4.91
N ASN A 57 0.46 -20.28 -3.84
CA ASN A 57 -0.59 -21.29 -3.88
C ASN A 57 -1.98 -20.71 -3.64
N ASN A 58 -2.11 -19.38 -3.72
CA ASN A 58 -3.38 -18.66 -3.48
C ASN A 58 -3.95 -18.83 -2.08
N GLU A 59 -3.13 -19.21 -1.12
CA GLU A 59 -3.52 -19.20 0.28
C GLU A 59 -3.36 -17.80 0.85
N LEU A 60 -4.23 -17.40 1.76
CA LEU A 60 -4.14 -16.11 2.40
C LEU A 60 -3.36 -16.20 3.70
N SER A 61 -2.60 -15.16 3.99
CA SER A 61 -1.82 -15.06 5.21
C SER A 61 -2.53 -14.17 6.22
N ASP A 62 -2.46 -14.56 7.50
CA ASP A 62 -2.86 -13.72 8.62
C ASP A 62 -1.68 -13.30 9.48
N LYS A 63 -0.46 -13.52 8.98
CA LYS A 63 0.75 -13.32 9.75
C LYS A 63 1.26 -11.89 9.67
N LEU A 64 1.88 -11.44 10.77
CA LEU A 64 2.57 -10.17 10.82
C LEU A 64 4.07 -10.43 10.90
N TYR A 65 4.80 -9.90 9.92
CA TYR A 65 6.26 -9.97 9.88
C TYR A 65 6.83 -8.59 10.17
N ILE A 66 7.94 -8.57 10.90
CA ILE A 66 8.69 -7.36 11.20
C ILE A 66 10.07 -7.51 10.57
N MET A 67 10.41 -6.58 9.67
CA MET A 67 11.66 -6.63 8.94
C MET A 67 12.47 -5.37 9.21
N SER A 68 13.68 -5.55 9.75
CA SER A 68 14.55 -4.44 10.14
C SER A 68 15.86 -4.51 9.36
N LEU A 69 16.34 -3.36 8.92
CA LEU A 69 17.65 -3.27 8.29
C LEU A 69 18.71 -3.24 9.40
N ILE A 70 19.55 -4.28 9.47
CA ILE A 70 20.53 -4.39 10.54
C ILE A 70 21.95 -4.03 10.11
N SER A 71 22.24 -4.11 8.80
CA SER A 71 23.53 -3.59 8.31
C SER A 71 23.40 -3.17 6.85
N LYS A 72 24.17 -2.16 6.51
CA LYS A 72 24.23 -1.60 5.16
C LYS A 72 25.67 -1.24 4.84
N ASN A 73 26.19 -1.80 3.77
CA ASN A 73 27.45 -1.35 3.21
C ASN A 73 27.28 -1.17 1.70
N SER A 74 28.34 -0.79 1.01
CA SER A 74 28.25 -0.45 -0.41
C SER A 74 27.79 -1.61 -1.32
N LYS A 75 27.90 -2.83 -0.82
CA LYS A 75 27.60 -4.02 -1.63
C LYS A 75 26.54 -4.93 -1.02
N LYS A 76 26.17 -4.74 0.24
CA LYS A 76 25.34 -5.71 0.94
C LYS A 76 24.38 -5.02 1.89
N PHE A 77 23.09 -5.37 1.77
CA PHE A 77 22.04 -4.96 2.69
C PHE A 77 21.54 -6.20 3.41
N THR A 78 21.64 -6.20 4.73
CA THR A 78 21.23 -7.35 5.55
C THR A 78 20.05 -6.95 6.42
N PHE A 79 18.99 -7.75 6.35
CA PHE A 79 17.76 -7.56 7.12
C PHE A 79 17.61 -8.67 8.15
N ARG A 80 16.91 -8.35 9.23
CA ARG A 80 16.37 -9.35 10.14
C ARG A 80 14.87 -9.38 9.98
N CYS A 81 14.30 -10.57 9.78
CA CYS A 81 12.86 -10.76 9.68
C CYS A 81 12.39 -11.65 10.83
N THR A 82 11.38 -11.19 11.56
CA THR A 82 10.77 -11.97 12.63
C THR A 82 9.27 -12.02 12.39
N GLU A 83 8.64 -13.11 12.83
CA GLU A 83 7.20 -13.24 12.82
C GLU A 83 6.68 -12.87 14.21
N LYS A 84 5.74 -11.93 14.27
CA LYS A 84 5.10 -11.55 15.53
C LYS A 84 3.85 -12.40 15.72
N GLU A 85 3.81 -13.19 16.79
CA GLU A 85 2.62 -13.95 17.13
C GLU A 85 1.49 -12.98 17.51
N LEU A 86 0.33 -13.14 16.85
CA LEU A 86 -0.84 -12.32 17.13
C LEU A 86 -1.79 -13.08 18.06
N VAL A 87 -2.31 -12.37 19.08
CA VAL A 87 -3.22 -12.95 20.07
C VAL A 87 -4.38 -12.00 20.29
N GLY A 88 -5.46 -12.53 20.85
CA GLY A 88 -6.68 -11.75 21.10
C GLY A 88 -7.62 -11.84 19.91
N GLU A 89 -8.17 -10.72 19.51
CA GLU A 89 -9.12 -10.67 18.37
C GLU A 89 -8.32 -10.53 17.07
N VAL A 90 -7.70 -11.63 16.66
CA VAL A 90 -6.79 -11.65 15.51
C VAL A 90 -7.56 -11.46 14.22
N PRO A 91 -7.13 -10.54 13.35
CA PRO A 91 -7.81 -10.37 12.05
C PRO A 91 -7.67 -11.63 11.19
N GLU A 92 -8.75 -11.96 10.49
CA GLU A 92 -8.70 -13.08 9.55
C GLU A 92 -7.68 -12.81 8.43
N ALA A 93 -7.19 -13.88 7.83
CA ALA A 93 -6.26 -13.78 6.69
C ALA A 93 -6.91 -12.97 5.56
N ARG A 94 -6.14 -12.09 4.94
CA ARG A 94 -6.66 -11.14 3.97
C ARG A 94 -5.59 -10.60 3.04
N TYR A 95 -6.03 -9.95 1.96
CA TYR A 95 -5.16 -9.23 1.04
C TYR A 95 -5.88 -7.98 0.55
N GLY A 96 -5.12 -7.05 -0.05
CA GLY A 96 -5.71 -5.81 -0.55
C GLY A 96 -6.14 -4.83 0.53
N HIS A 97 -5.71 -5.07 1.76
CA HIS A 97 -5.98 -4.19 2.91
C HIS A 97 -4.85 -3.19 3.08
N THR A 98 -4.98 -2.31 4.05
CA THR A 98 -3.92 -1.40 4.45
C THR A 98 -3.56 -1.59 5.91
N ILE A 99 -2.29 -1.33 6.23
CA ILE A 99 -1.84 -1.16 7.60
C ILE A 99 -1.11 0.16 7.72
N ASN A 100 -1.29 0.80 8.87
CA ASN A 100 -0.60 2.04 9.20
C ASN A 100 -0.18 1.98 10.65
N VAL A 101 0.89 2.68 10.99
CA VAL A 101 1.26 2.86 12.38
C VAL A 101 0.80 4.25 12.80
N VAL A 102 0.03 4.32 13.87
CA VAL A 102 -0.35 5.59 14.49
C VAL A 102 0.38 5.74 15.81
N HIS A 103 0.63 6.97 16.16
CA HIS A 103 1.34 7.34 17.38
C HIS A 103 0.43 8.25 18.20
N SER A 104 0.24 7.88 19.45
CA SER A 104 -0.56 8.66 20.38
C SER A 104 0.02 8.50 21.78
N GLN A 105 0.30 9.61 22.44
CA GLN A 105 0.77 9.62 23.84
C GLN A 105 1.99 8.72 24.06
N GLY A 106 2.94 8.77 23.13
CA GLY A 106 4.18 8.01 23.24
C GLY A 106 4.07 6.53 22.92
N LYS A 107 2.88 6.07 22.52
CA LYS A 107 2.67 4.68 22.14
C LYS A 107 2.46 4.58 20.63
N SER A 108 2.80 3.42 20.09
CA SER A 108 2.57 3.11 18.67
C SER A 108 1.61 1.93 18.58
N ILE A 109 0.71 1.97 17.61
CA ILE A 109 -0.22 0.90 17.36
C ILE A 109 -0.35 0.71 15.84
N ILE A 110 -0.45 -0.53 15.41
CA ILE A 110 -0.72 -0.85 14.00
C ILE A 110 -2.24 -0.91 13.81
N VAL A 111 -2.73 -0.26 12.76
CA VAL A 111 -4.16 -0.24 12.43
C VAL A 111 -4.35 -0.96 11.10
N ILE A 112 -5.21 -1.97 11.09
CA ILE A 112 -5.50 -2.80 9.91
C ILE A 112 -6.92 -2.49 9.46
N VAL A 113 -7.08 -2.15 8.17
CA VAL A 113 -8.38 -1.74 7.64
C VAL A 113 -8.64 -2.40 6.29
N GLY A 114 -9.84 -2.95 6.13
CA GLY A 114 -10.34 -3.40 4.84
C GLY A 114 -9.72 -4.67 4.34
N GLY A 115 -9.78 -4.84 3.03
CA GLY A 115 -9.24 -6.01 2.36
C GLY A 115 -10.28 -7.03 1.97
N ARG A 116 -9.79 -8.15 1.45
CA ARG A 116 -10.61 -9.27 0.98
C ARG A 116 -10.14 -10.55 1.64
N SER A 117 -11.07 -11.48 1.82
CA SER A 117 -10.78 -12.83 2.29
C SER A 117 -11.55 -13.83 1.44
N TYR A 118 -11.37 -15.10 1.67
CA TYR A 118 -12.17 -16.12 1.00
C TYR A 118 -13.41 -16.44 1.83
N LYS A 119 -14.47 -16.89 1.16
CA LYS A 119 -15.64 -17.41 1.85
C LYS A 119 -15.22 -18.50 2.83
N ALA A 120 -15.92 -18.56 3.96
CA ALA A 120 -15.66 -19.57 4.96
C ALA A 120 -15.79 -20.98 4.36
N PRO A 121 -14.98 -21.95 4.82
CA PRO A 121 -15.02 -23.30 4.21
C PRO A 121 -16.41 -23.93 4.17
N GLY A 122 -17.26 -23.70 5.18
CA GLY A 122 -18.63 -24.22 5.20
C GLY A 122 -19.56 -23.59 4.18
N GLU A 123 -19.19 -22.45 3.61
CA GLU A 123 -19.98 -21.76 2.59
C GLU A 123 -19.46 -22.01 1.17
N ARG A 124 -18.37 -22.76 1.05
CA ARG A 124 -17.75 -23.03 -0.25
C ARG A 124 -18.44 -24.19 -0.95
N THR A 125 -18.64 -24.03 -2.26
CA THR A 125 -19.11 -25.08 -3.13
C THR A 125 -18.05 -25.37 -4.18
N THR A 126 -18.30 -26.35 -5.03
CA THR A 126 -17.39 -26.63 -6.14
C THR A 126 -17.31 -25.45 -7.11
N GLU A 127 -18.35 -24.62 -7.13
CA GLU A 127 -18.40 -23.45 -8.03
C GLU A 127 -17.76 -22.21 -7.43
N ASN A 128 -17.76 -22.09 -6.12
CA ASN A 128 -17.24 -20.89 -5.45
C ASN A 128 -16.22 -21.20 -4.35
N TRP A 129 -15.48 -22.28 -4.47
CA TRP A 129 -14.62 -22.78 -3.39
C TRP A 129 -13.59 -21.73 -2.91
N ASN A 130 -13.24 -20.76 -3.74
CA ASN A 130 -12.34 -19.72 -3.31
C ASN A 130 -12.88 -18.31 -3.61
N SER A 131 -14.20 -18.15 -3.64
CA SER A 131 -14.81 -16.83 -3.85
C SER A 131 -14.38 -15.86 -2.77
N VAL A 132 -14.08 -14.64 -3.18
CA VAL A 132 -13.64 -13.60 -2.25
C VAL A 132 -14.83 -12.83 -1.68
N VAL A 133 -14.65 -12.34 -0.45
CA VAL A 133 -15.62 -11.47 0.23
C VAL A 133 -14.86 -10.30 0.84
N ASP A 134 -15.54 -9.19 1.04
CA ASP A 134 -14.95 -8.05 1.73
C ASP A 134 -14.74 -8.34 3.22
N CYS A 135 -13.62 -7.89 3.76
CA CYS A 135 -13.30 -8.01 5.19
C CYS A 135 -13.88 -6.82 5.93
N MET A 136 -15.08 -6.98 6.46
CA MET A 136 -15.79 -5.87 7.09
C MET A 136 -16.61 -6.36 8.28
N PRO A 137 -17.05 -5.49 9.15
CA PRO A 137 -16.87 -4.04 9.26
C PRO A 137 -15.85 -3.60 10.32
N TYR A 138 -14.81 -4.37 10.52
CA TYR A 138 -13.91 -4.17 11.67
C TYR A 138 -12.66 -3.43 11.30
N ILE A 139 -12.24 -2.54 12.21
CA ILE A 139 -10.89 -1.99 12.26
C ILE A 139 -10.16 -2.76 13.35
N PHE A 140 -8.97 -3.27 13.03
CA PHE A 140 -8.17 -3.99 14.01
C PHE A 140 -7.00 -3.13 14.46
N LEU A 141 -6.75 -3.14 15.76
CA LEU A 141 -5.59 -2.53 16.37
C LEU A 141 -4.65 -3.64 16.82
N VAL A 142 -3.36 -3.49 16.52
CA VAL A 142 -2.36 -4.49 16.87
C VAL A 142 -1.21 -3.79 17.59
N ASP A 143 -0.92 -4.24 18.80
CA ASP A 143 0.25 -3.78 19.55
C ASP A 143 1.49 -4.43 18.91
N PRO A 144 2.41 -3.63 18.35
CA PRO A 144 3.56 -4.23 17.66
C PRO A 144 4.57 -4.89 18.62
N GLU A 145 4.53 -4.54 19.90
CA GLU A 145 5.45 -5.12 20.87
C GLU A 145 4.97 -6.50 21.34
N PHE A 146 3.68 -6.61 21.66
CA PHE A 146 3.15 -7.84 22.27
C PHE A 146 2.27 -8.65 21.33
N GLY A 147 1.88 -8.11 20.19
CA GLY A 147 1.02 -8.80 19.23
C GLY A 147 -0.44 -8.86 19.63
N CYS A 148 -0.84 -8.12 20.67
CA CYS A 148 -2.22 -8.12 21.13
C CYS A 148 -3.12 -7.38 20.15
N CYS A 149 -4.23 -8.03 19.76
CA CYS A 149 -5.17 -7.50 18.79
C CYS A 149 -6.52 -7.22 19.43
N THR A 150 -7.12 -6.08 19.06
CA THR A 150 -8.51 -5.76 19.38
C THR A 150 -9.23 -5.38 18.10
N SER A 151 -10.55 -5.59 18.08
CA SER A 151 -11.38 -5.27 16.93
C SER A 151 -12.41 -4.22 17.31
N HIS A 152 -12.74 -3.35 16.36
CA HIS A 152 -13.70 -2.26 16.56
C HIS A 152 -14.60 -2.20 15.34
N ALA A 153 -15.91 -2.41 15.54
CA ALA A 153 -16.89 -2.45 14.46
C ALA A 153 -17.49 -1.07 14.24
N PHE A 154 -17.69 -0.73 12.97
CA PHE A 154 -18.28 0.57 12.60
C PHE A 154 -19.32 0.38 11.51
N GLN A 155 -20.50 0.92 11.75
CA GLN A 155 -21.60 0.91 10.78
C GLN A 155 -21.17 1.59 9.47
N GLU A 156 -20.36 2.63 9.57
CA GLU A 156 -19.89 3.40 8.43
C GLU A 156 -19.08 2.56 7.45
N LEU A 157 -18.51 1.45 7.93
CA LEU A 157 -17.64 0.60 7.11
C LEU A 157 -18.34 -0.63 6.54
N MET A 158 -19.67 -0.72 6.67
CA MET A 158 -20.43 -1.92 6.27
C MET A 158 -20.34 -2.22 4.78
N GLY A 159 -20.03 -1.24 3.96
CA GLY A 159 -19.93 -1.45 2.52
C GLY A 159 -18.73 -2.24 2.03
N GLY A 160 -17.69 -2.38 2.85
CA GLY A 160 -16.47 -3.10 2.48
C GLY A 160 -15.65 -2.42 1.40
N PHE A 161 -14.34 -2.58 1.48
CA PHE A 161 -13.45 -2.06 0.45
C PHE A 161 -12.08 -2.72 0.52
N SER A 162 -11.42 -2.77 -0.63
CA SER A 162 -10.05 -3.24 -0.77
C SER A 162 -9.34 -2.43 -1.84
N PHE A 163 -8.00 -2.53 -1.87
CA PHE A 163 -7.16 -1.79 -2.81
C PHE A 163 -7.40 -0.28 -2.72
N HIS A 164 -7.73 0.17 -1.52
CA HIS A 164 -7.88 1.57 -1.16
C HIS A 164 -6.52 2.16 -0.80
N LEU A 165 -6.48 3.48 -0.67
CA LEU A 165 -5.31 4.18 -0.17
C LEU A 165 -5.50 4.52 1.30
N SER A 166 -4.40 4.59 2.02
CA SER A 166 -4.42 5.04 3.40
C SER A 166 -3.31 6.04 3.65
N LEU A 167 -3.61 7.02 4.49
CA LEU A 167 -2.70 8.10 4.82
C LEU A 167 -2.77 8.32 6.33
N ALA A 168 -1.64 8.11 7.02
CA ALA A 168 -1.60 8.27 8.47
C ALA A 168 -0.88 9.56 8.84
N ARG A 169 -1.47 10.28 9.79
CA ARG A 169 -0.85 11.45 10.40
C ARG A 169 -1.15 11.44 11.90
N ASN A 170 -0.09 11.31 12.70
CA ASN A 170 -0.18 11.25 14.17
C ASN A 170 -1.11 10.11 14.61
N ASP A 171 -2.24 10.45 15.20
CA ASP A 171 -3.23 9.50 15.71
C ASP A 171 -4.38 9.24 14.73
N THR A 172 -4.28 9.74 13.50
CA THR A 172 -5.39 9.75 12.55
C THR A 172 -4.99 9.09 11.25
N ILE A 173 -5.91 8.29 10.69
CA ILE A 173 -5.75 7.66 9.38
C ILE A 173 -6.91 8.10 8.50
N TYR A 174 -6.59 8.44 7.26
CA TYR A 174 -7.58 8.70 6.22
C TYR A 174 -7.57 7.54 5.24
N ILE A 175 -8.75 7.03 4.92
CA ILE A 175 -8.96 5.95 3.94
C ILE A 175 -9.61 6.57 2.71
N ILE A 176 -9.06 6.30 1.53
CA ILE A 176 -9.46 6.94 0.29
C ILE A 176 -9.77 5.87 -0.76
N GLY A 177 -10.97 5.90 -1.30
CA GLY A 177 -11.36 5.04 -2.41
C GLY A 177 -11.53 3.58 -2.03
N GLY A 178 -11.14 2.72 -2.95
CA GLY A 178 -11.24 1.28 -2.80
C GLY A 178 -12.36 0.67 -3.62
N HIS A 179 -12.32 -0.65 -3.74
CA HIS A 179 -13.29 -1.43 -4.51
C HIS A 179 -14.05 -2.35 -3.56
N SER A 180 -15.37 -2.38 -3.70
CA SER A 180 -16.23 -3.30 -2.95
C SER A 180 -16.49 -4.55 -3.79
N VAL A 181 -16.20 -5.73 -3.25
CA VAL A 181 -16.50 -6.99 -3.92
C VAL A 181 -18.01 -7.17 -4.00
N GLU A 182 -18.72 -6.90 -2.91
CA GLU A 182 -20.16 -7.11 -2.83
C GLU A 182 -20.93 -6.33 -3.90
N SER A 183 -20.65 -5.03 -4.00
CA SER A 183 -21.36 -4.19 -4.98
C SER A 183 -20.69 -4.16 -6.34
N ASN A 184 -19.44 -4.63 -6.44
CA ASN A 184 -18.59 -4.51 -7.62
C ASN A 184 -18.46 -3.05 -8.09
N MET A 185 -18.37 -2.14 -7.14
CA MET A 185 -18.28 -0.72 -7.40
C MET A 185 -17.10 -0.11 -6.65
N ARG A 186 -16.73 1.10 -7.04
CA ARG A 186 -15.72 1.91 -6.38
C ARG A 186 -16.39 3.15 -5.81
N PRO A 187 -16.99 3.03 -4.62
CA PRO A 187 -17.62 4.21 -4.02
C PRO A 187 -16.58 5.29 -3.73
N PRO A 188 -16.96 6.56 -3.73
CA PRO A 188 -16.03 7.63 -3.43
C PRO A 188 -15.78 7.74 -1.92
N ASN A 189 -15.16 6.71 -1.37
CA ASN A 189 -14.91 6.60 0.07
C ASN A 189 -13.89 7.64 0.52
N LEU A 190 -14.20 8.27 1.65
CA LEU A 190 -13.23 9.07 2.40
C LEU A 190 -13.62 8.93 3.87
N TYR A 191 -12.80 8.20 4.62
CA TYR A 191 -13.02 7.97 6.05
C TYR A 191 -11.88 8.59 6.83
N ARG A 192 -12.24 9.12 8.00
CA ARG A 192 -11.26 9.55 9.00
C ARG A 192 -11.39 8.61 10.19
N ILE A 193 -10.30 7.93 10.52
CA ILE A 193 -10.21 7.01 11.65
C ILE A 193 -9.25 7.64 12.65
N LYS A 194 -9.76 7.99 13.82
CA LYS A 194 -8.95 8.55 14.89
C LYS A 194 -8.78 7.51 16.00
N VAL A 195 -7.53 7.30 16.41
CA VAL A 195 -7.18 6.32 17.44
C VAL A 195 -6.66 7.08 18.65
N ASP A 196 -7.33 6.92 19.81
CA ASP A 196 -6.88 7.50 21.06
C ASP A 196 -6.40 6.36 21.96
N LEU A 197 -5.14 6.40 22.31
CA LEU A 197 -4.54 5.35 23.13
C LEU A 197 -4.55 5.76 24.62
N UNK A 198 -5.65 6.10 24.94
CA UNK A 198 -5.81 6.51 26.12
C UNK A 198 -5.30 5.61 27.06
N LEU A 199 -5.39 6.00 28.33
CA LEU A 199 -4.98 5.19 29.46
C LEU A 199 -5.97 4.04 29.65
N GLY A 200 -5.49 2.86 29.48
CA GLY A 200 -6.26 1.65 29.71
C GLY A 200 -6.63 0.90 28.46
N SER A 201 -7.54 1.40 27.67
CA SER A 201 -7.89 0.73 26.41
C SER A 201 -8.00 1.74 25.27
N PRO A 202 -7.62 1.32 24.07
CA PRO A 202 -7.71 2.20 22.90
C PRO A 202 -9.16 2.55 22.58
N ALA A 203 -9.41 3.80 22.22
CA ALA A 203 -10.68 4.25 21.67
C ALA A 203 -10.50 4.58 20.19
N VAL A 204 -11.44 4.13 19.36
CA VAL A 204 -11.39 4.36 17.92
C VAL A 204 -12.68 5.07 17.51
N ASN A 205 -12.52 6.13 16.72
CA ASN A 205 -13.65 6.85 16.13
C ASN A 205 -13.50 6.83 14.62
N CYS A 206 -14.61 6.56 13.93
CA CYS A 206 -14.63 6.54 12.48
C CYS A 206 -15.67 7.51 11.97
N SER A 207 -15.30 8.37 11.03
CA SER A 207 -16.20 9.36 10.43
C SER A 207 -16.14 9.24 8.92
N VAL A 208 -17.30 9.40 8.29
CA VAL A 208 -17.38 9.54 6.83
C VAL A 208 -17.20 11.01 6.49
N LEU A 209 -16.32 11.30 5.54
CA LEU A 209 -16.07 12.67 5.10
C LEU A 209 -16.54 12.86 3.66
N PRO A 210 -16.94 14.07 3.29
CA PRO A 210 -17.25 14.37 1.89
C PRO A 210 -15.97 14.56 1.09
N GLY A 211 -16.08 14.50 -0.23
CA GLY A 211 -14.97 14.82 -1.14
C GLY A 211 -14.06 13.65 -1.47
N GLY A 212 -14.52 12.43 -1.28
CA GLY A 212 -13.75 11.26 -1.69
C GLY A 212 -13.72 11.05 -3.20
N ILE A 213 -12.90 10.10 -3.65
CA ILE A 213 -12.74 9.77 -5.06
C ILE A 213 -12.96 8.28 -5.30
N SER A 214 -13.49 7.97 -6.50
CA SER A 214 -13.80 6.59 -6.91
C SER A 214 -12.59 6.01 -7.64
N VAL A 215 -11.67 5.45 -6.87
CA VAL A 215 -10.43 4.87 -7.44
C VAL A 215 -9.98 3.71 -6.57
N SER A 216 -9.42 2.67 -7.22
CA SER A 216 -8.75 1.58 -6.52
C SER A 216 -7.42 1.27 -7.20
N SER A 217 -6.49 0.68 -6.47
CA SER A 217 -5.17 0.29 -6.98
C SER A 217 -4.38 1.48 -7.52
N ALA A 218 -4.64 2.67 -7.01
CA ALA A 218 -3.84 3.85 -7.33
C ALA A 218 -2.57 3.87 -6.48
N ILE A 219 -1.65 4.76 -6.82
CA ILE A 219 -0.40 4.94 -6.10
C ILE A 219 -0.40 6.34 -5.51
N MET A 220 0.06 6.47 -4.27
CA MET A 220 0.14 7.75 -3.60
C MET A 220 1.56 7.99 -3.13
N THR A 221 2.05 9.22 -3.33
CA THR A 221 3.34 9.64 -2.83
C THR A 221 3.20 10.97 -2.10
N GLN A 222 4.01 11.16 -1.07
CA GLN A 222 4.03 12.42 -0.32
C GLN A 222 4.97 13.40 -1.01
N THR A 223 4.47 14.58 -1.36
CA THR A 223 5.23 15.61 -2.09
C THR A 223 5.65 16.76 -1.19
N GLY A 224 5.00 16.91 -0.04
CA GLY A 224 5.32 17.96 0.92
C GLY A 224 4.82 17.56 2.30
N ASP A 225 4.98 18.42 3.27
CA ASP A 225 4.55 18.12 4.65
C ASP A 225 3.03 17.93 4.73
N GLN A 226 2.28 18.65 3.92
CA GLN A 226 0.82 18.61 3.93
C GLN A 226 0.24 18.18 2.60
N GLU A 227 1.10 17.76 1.67
CA GLU A 227 0.66 17.51 0.30
C GLU A 227 1.03 16.09 -0.15
N PHE A 228 0.09 15.47 -0.85
CA PHE A 228 0.24 14.13 -1.41
C PHE A 228 -0.34 14.13 -2.81
N VAL A 229 0.16 13.24 -3.65
CA VAL A 229 -0.35 13.08 -5.01
C VAL A 229 -0.77 11.63 -5.20
N ILE A 230 -1.97 11.43 -5.73
CA ILE A 230 -2.50 10.12 -6.11
C ILE A 230 -2.42 10.02 -7.63
N VAL A 231 -1.87 8.94 -8.13
CA VAL A 231 -1.68 8.74 -9.57
C VAL A 231 -2.29 7.40 -9.98
N GLY A 232 -3.05 7.41 -11.04
CA GLY A 232 -3.49 6.21 -11.72
C GLY A 232 -4.65 5.51 -11.04
N GLY A 233 -4.69 4.20 -11.23
CA GLY A 233 -5.69 3.33 -10.63
C GLY A 233 -6.86 3.03 -11.56
N TYR A 234 -7.74 2.13 -11.07
CA TYR A 234 -9.00 1.81 -11.73
C TYR A 234 -10.08 2.79 -11.29
N HIS A 235 -10.87 3.24 -12.23
CA HIS A 235 -11.95 4.21 -11.99
C HIS A 235 -13.31 3.53 -12.05
N SER A 236 -14.37 4.31 -11.90
CA SER A 236 -15.73 3.78 -11.76
C SER A 236 -16.19 2.96 -12.97
N ASP A 237 -15.64 3.19 -14.14
CA ASP A 237 -15.96 2.44 -15.35
C ASP A 237 -15.09 1.19 -15.55
N ASN A 238 -14.37 0.77 -14.53
CA ASN A 238 -13.44 -0.38 -14.55
C ASN A 238 -12.26 -0.21 -15.52
N GLN A 239 -11.95 1.04 -15.89
CA GLN A 239 -10.80 1.33 -16.73
C GLN A 239 -9.66 1.88 -15.88
N LYS A 240 -8.46 1.43 -16.20
CA LYS A 240 -7.25 1.94 -15.55
C LYS A 240 -6.80 3.19 -16.30
N ARG A 241 -6.62 4.28 -15.59
CA ARG A 241 -6.27 5.58 -16.18
C ARG A 241 -5.15 6.26 -15.41
N MET A 242 -4.36 7.02 -16.13
CA MET A 242 -3.30 7.84 -15.53
C MET A 242 -3.86 9.23 -15.23
N VAL A 243 -4.62 9.30 -14.14
CA VAL A 243 -5.23 10.54 -13.64
C VAL A 243 -4.50 10.94 -12.38
N CYS A 244 -4.33 12.23 -12.16
CA CYS A 244 -3.67 12.76 -10.96
C CYS A 244 -4.68 13.46 -10.07
N ASN A 245 -4.55 13.24 -8.76
CA ASN A 245 -5.27 13.99 -7.74
C ASN A 245 -4.27 14.47 -6.71
N THR A 246 -4.45 15.70 -6.26
CA THR A 246 -3.65 16.27 -5.18
C THR A 246 -4.44 16.22 -3.89
N ILE A 247 -3.80 15.75 -2.82
CA ILE A 247 -4.36 15.81 -1.48
C ILE A 247 -3.66 16.91 -0.73
N ASN A 248 -4.44 17.79 -0.12
CA ASN A 248 -3.94 18.77 0.84
C ASN A 248 -4.53 18.41 2.20
N LEU A 249 -3.65 18.22 3.19
CA LEU A 249 -4.05 17.88 4.55
C LEU A 249 -3.53 18.95 5.49
N GLU A 250 -4.40 19.85 5.91
CA GLU A 250 -4.06 20.97 6.77
C GLU A 250 -4.99 21.01 7.97
N ASP A 251 -4.44 21.05 9.16
CA ASP A 251 -5.19 21.17 10.41
C ASP A 251 -6.37 20.17 10.50
N ASN A 252 -6.11 18.92 10.15
CA ASN A 252 -7.11 17.83 10.16
C ASN A 252 -8.23 18.01 9.15
N LYS A 253 -8.07 18.92 8.20
CA LYS A 253 -8.95 19.03 7.03
C LYS A 253 -8.26 18.41 5.84
N ILE A 254 -8.97 17.54 5.14
CA ILE A 254 -8.44 16.88 3.96
C ILE A 254 -9.22 17.34 2.73
N GLU A 255 -8.50 17.74 1.71
CA GLU A 255 -9.10 18.13 0.44
C GLU A 255 -8.43 17.35 -0.68
N ILE A 256 -9.24 16.76 -1.56
CA ILE A 256 -8.74 16.01 -2.72
C ILE A 256 -9.24 16.72 -3.97
N VAL A 257 -8.31 17.12 -4.84
CA VAL A 257 -8.63 17.86 -6.06
C VAL A 257 -8.00 17.17 -7.25
N GLU A 258 -8.80 16.90 -8.27
CA GLU A 258 -8.29 16.37 -9.52
C GLU A 258 -7.49 17.45 -10.23
N ARG A 259 -6.30 17.08 -10.69
CA ARG A 259 -5.41 17.98 -11.41
C ARG A 259 -5.24 17.48 -12.84
N GLU A 260 -4.92 18.38 -13.73
CA GLU A 260 -4.52 17.95 -15.07
C GLU A 260 -3.30 17.06 -14.95
N ALA A 261 -3.36 15.93 -15.60
CA ALA A 261 -2.22 15.05 -15.64
C ALA A 261 -1.06 15.75 -16.35
N PRO A 262 0.16 15.56 -15.89
CA PRO A 262 1.30 16.11 -16.63
C PRO A 262 1.35 15.52 -18.04
N GLU A 263 2.16 16.12 -18.90
CA GLU A 263 2.32 15.59 -20.25
C GLU A 263 3.05 14.24 -20.18
N TRP A 264 2.26 13.20 -20.04
CA TRP A 264 2.80 11.84 -20.06
C TRP A 264 3.32 11.52 -21.44
N THR A 265 4.33 10.63 -21.50
CA THR A 265 4.69 10.05 -22.77
C THR A 265 3.47 9.31 -23.35
N PRO A 266 3.35 9.21 -24.67
CA PRO A 266 2.21 8.48 -25.25
C PRO A 266 2.09 7.05 -24.72
N ASP A 267 3.20 6.40 -24.42
CA ASP A 267 3.20 5.04 -23.92
C ASP A 267 2.51 4.94 -22.56
N ILE A 268 2.74 5.90 -21.65
CA ILE A 268 2.09 5.91 -20.35
C ILE A 268 0.62 6.33 -20.50
N LYS A 269 0.37 7.38 -21.26
CA LYS A 269 -0.96 7.99 -21.38
C LYS A 269 -2.00 6.99 -21.89
N HIS A 270 -1.62 6.14 -22.83
CA HIS A 270 -2.53 5.20 -23.46
C HIS A 270 -2.38 3.76 -22.98
N CYS A 271 -1.46 3.52 -22.04
CA CYS A 271 -1.21 2.18 -21.56
C CYS A 271 -2.32 1.74 -20.60
N LYS A 272 -2.92 0.61 -20.88
CA LYS A 272 -3.96 0.03 -20.01
C LYS A 272 -3.40 -1.01 -19.05
N ILE A 273 -2.13 -1.38 -19.23
CA ILE A 273 -1.47 -2.38 -18.38
C ILE A 273 -0.19 -1.74 -17.85
N TRP A 274 -0.16 -1.54 -16.54
CA TRP A 274 1.03 -1.01 -15.88
C TRP A 274 1.01 -1.44 -14.42
N PHE A 275 2.18 -1.38 -13.81
CA PHE A 275 2.36 -1.61 -12.38
C PHE A 275 3.28 -0.53 -11.84
N GLY A 276 3.18 -0.24 -10.55
CA GLY A 276 4.01 0.81 -10.00
C GLY A 276 4.05 0.80 -8.49
N SER A 277 4.92 1.62 -7.97
CA SER A 277 5.14 1.71 -6.53
C SER A 277 5.60 3.11 -6.15
N ASP A 278 5.22 3.52 -4.94
CA ASP A 278 5.75 4.73 -4.31
C ASP A 278 7.22 4.48 -3.95
N MET A 279 8.10 5.34 -4.44
CA MET A 279 9.53 5.28 -4.13
C MET A 279 9.91 6.22 -3.00
N GLY A 280 8.93 6.95 -2.46
CA GLY A 280 9.18 7.96 -1.44
C GLY A 280 9.64 9.28 -2.02
N ASN A 281 9.61 10.30 -1.19
CA ASN A 281 10.10 11.65 -1.54
C ASN A 281 9.49 12.20 -2.84
N GLY A 282 8.21 11.94 -3.05
CA GLY A 282 7.50 12.47 -4.20
C GLY A 282 7.79 11.77 -5.51
N ALA A 283 8.33 10.55 -5.47
CA ALA A 283 8.67 9.81 -6.68
C ALA A 283 7.87 8.52 -6.78
N ILE A 284 7.40 8.20 -7.97
CA ILE A 284 6.67 6.97 -8.28
C ILE A 284 7.37 6.27 -9.43
N LEU A 285 7.60 4.97 -9.28
CA LEU A 285 8.17 4.14 -10.35
C LEU A 285 7.06 3.33 -11.01
N PHE A 286 6.99 3.39 -12.32
CA PHE A 286 6.06 2.60 -13.13
C PHE A 286 6.80 1.63 -14.01
N GLY A 287 6.25 0.43 -14.18
CA GLY A 287 6.71 -0.51 -15.20
C GLY A 287 5.59 -0.75 -16.20
N ILE A 288 5.95 -0.85 -17.48
CA ILE A 288 5.02 -1.17 -18.56
C ILE A 288 5.49 -2.47 -19.19
N PRO A 289 4.63 -3.49 -19.28
CA PRO A 289 5.00 -4.74 -19.95
C PRO A 289 5.37 -4.49 -21.42
N GLY A 290 6.29 -5.28 -21.92
CA GLY A 290 6.66 -5.23 -23.32
C GLY A 290 5.58 -5.82 -24.22
N ASP A 291 5.95 -6.13 -25.46
CA ASP A 291 4.99 -6.59 -26.47
C ASP A 291 4.32 -7.90 -26.09
N ASN A 292 5.01 -8.77 -25.40
CA ASN A 292 4.40 -9.99 -24.89
C ASN A 292 3.78 -9.73 -23.53
N ARG A 293 2.52 -9.36 -23.52
CA ARG A 293 1.82 -8.88 -22.31
C ARG A 293 1.55 -9.95 -21.27
N GLN A 294 2.00 -11.16 -21.49
CA GLN A 294 1.71 -12.25 -20.55
C GLN A 294 2.69 -12.28 -19.38
N LEU A 295 3.86 -11.67 -19.52
CA LEU A 295 4.89 -11.73 -18.50
C LEU A 295 5.38 -10.34 -18.10
N ILE A 296 5.43 -10.08 -16.81
CA ILE A 296 6.02 -8.84 -16.30
C ILE A 296 7.52 -8.78 -16.59
N SER A 297 8.17 -9.94 -16.67
CA SER A 297 9.58 -10.03 -17.06
C SER A 297 9.85 -9.43 -18.45
N ASP A 298 8.80 -9.31 -19.27
CA ASP A 298 8.92 -8.68 -20.58
C ASP A 298 8.78 -7.16 -20.52
N ALA A 299 8.68 -6.58 -19.33
CA ALA A 299 8.66 -5.13 -19.21
C ALA A 299 10.00 -4.57 -19.67
N ASN A 300 9.95 -3.78 -20.71
CA ASN A 300 11.15 -3.20 -21.31
C ASN A 300 11.39 -1.78 -20.82
N TYR A 301 10.39 -1.16 -20.20
CA TYR A 301 10.46 0.23 -19.85
C TYR A 301 9.98 0.46 -18.41
N PHE A 302 10.75 1.26 -17.70
CA PHE A 302 10.35 1.79 -16.42
C PHE A 302 10.39 3.31 -16.50
N TYR A 303 9.41 3.94 -15.88
CA TYR A 303 9.27 5.38 -15.85
C TYR A 303 9.33 5.83 -14.40
N LEU A 304 10.18 6.80 -14.13
CA LEU A 304 10.23 7.43 -12.80
C LEU A 304 9.55 8.78 -12.91
N LEU A 305 8.42 8.91 -12.23
CA LEU A 305 7.69 10.18 -12.16
C LEU A 305 8.12 10.88 -10.88
N ARG A 306 8.62 12.09 -11.02
CA ARG A 306 8.93 12.96 -9.88
C ARG A 306 7.88 14.04 -9.78
N CYS A 307 7.18 14.08 -8.63
CA CYS A 307 6.21 15.11 -8.32
C CYS A 307 6.85 16.07 -7.33
N ARG A 308 7.02 17.34 -7.71
CA ARG A 308 7.67 18.35 -6.87
C ARG A 308 6.70 19.44 -6.52
N GLU A 309 6.92 20.08 -5.37
CA GLU A 309 6.17 21.26 -4.97
C GLU A 309 6.45 22.44 -5.91
N GLU A 310 5.46 23.29 -6.11
CA GLU A 310 5.58 24.47 -6.94
C GLU A 310 6.59 25.49 -6.41
N SER A 311 6.96 25.39 -5.14
CA SER A 311 7.93 26.28 -4.53
C SER A 311 9.39 25.97 -4.92
N ASP A 312 9.64 24.78 -5.46
CA ASP A 312 10.96 24.48 -6.01
C ASP A 312 11.11 25.15 -7.36
N GLN A 313 12.29 25.72 -7.61
CA GLN A 313 12.56 26.51 -8.79
C GLN A 313 12.54 25.72 -10.11
N ASP A 314 12.16 24.47 -10.05
CA ASP A 314 12.11 23.60 -11.23
C ASP A 314 10.73 22.94 -11.27
N PRO A 315 9.75 23.62 -11.89
CA PRO A 315 8.36 23.16 -11.84
C PRO A 315 8.05 21.99 -12.77
N GLU A 316 9.03 21.44 -13.44
CA GLU A 316 8.75 20.37 -14.39
C GLU A 316 8.59 19.02 -13.71
N GLN A 317 7.46 18.41 -13.91
CA GLN A 317 7.27 17.01 -13.63
C GLN A 317 8.06 16.23 -14.66
N MET A 318 9.08 15.50 -14.20
CA MET A 318 9.92 14.74 -15.11
C MET A 318 9.56 13.26 -15.05
N ALA A 319 9.19 12.72 -16.19
CA ALA A 319 9.10 11.28 -16.38
C ALA A 319 10.40 10.82 -17.04
N GLN A 320 11.17 10.02 -16.33
CA GLN A 320 12.39 9.42 -16.89
C GLN A 320 12.10 8.02 -17.37
N VAL A 321 12.53 7.72 -18.58
CA VAL A 321 12.35 6.39 -19.16
C VAL A 321 13.66 5.60 -18.96
N CYS A 322 13.51 4.41 -18.37
CA CYS A 322 14.65 3.51 -18.17
C CYS A 322 14.40 2.20 -18.91
N SER A 323 15.39 1.73 -19.64
CA SER A 323 15.33 0.39 -20.20
C SER A 323 15.76 -0.63 -19.16
N GLN A 324 15.10 -1.77 -19.15
CA GLN A 324 15.43 -2.86 -18.25
C GLN A 324 15.84 -4.09 -19.05
N SER A 325 16.96 -4.68 -18.66
CA SER A 325 17.29 -6.02 -19.13
C SER A 325 16.40 -7.03 -18.43
N SER A 326 15.93 -8.04 -19.15
CA SER A 326 15.02 -9.04 -18.67
C SER A 326 15.55 -9.72 -17.38
N THR A 327 14.75 -9.70 -16.33
CA THR A 327 15.01 -10.50 -15.14
C THR A 327 14.11 -11.73 -15.19
N GLU A 328 14.68 -12.86 -14.82
CA GLU A 328 13.93 -14.11 -14.75
C GLU A 328 12.98 -14.07 -13.53
N ASP A 329 11.80 -14.60 -13.72
CA ASP A 329 10.78 -14.84 -12.68
C ASP A 329 10.02 -13.63 -12.15
N ALA A 330 9.16 -13.11 -12.96
CA ALA A 330 8.00 -12.39 -12.42
C ALA A 330 6.81 -13.35 -12.45
N GLY A 331 6.28 -13.65 -11.28
CA GLY A 331 5.11 -14.51 -11.19
C GLY A 331 3.91 -13.92 -11.91
N GLU A 332 3.05 -14.78 -12.40
CA GLU A 332 1.85 -14.38 -13.12
C GLU A 332 1.02 -13.40 -12.30
N SER A 333 0.81 -12.22 -12.84
CA SER A 333 -0.19 -11.31 -12.29
C SER A 333 -1.51 -11.61 -13.00
N THR A 334 -2.47 -12.13 -12.25
CA THR A 334 -3.83 -12.23 -12.78
C THR A 334 -4.47 -10.85 -12.72
N PRO A 335 -4.90 -10.30 -13.83
CA PRO A 335 -5.62 -9.03 -13.78
C PRO A 335 -6.99 -9.24 -13.12
N PHE A 336 -7.44 -8.25 -12.38
CA PHE A 336 -8.77 -8.22 -11.77
C PHE A 336 -9.70 -7.32 -12.57
#